data_c848988af6d9b9c1c4d175b5ffd95406
#
_entry.id   c848988af6d9b9c1c4d175b5ffd95406
#
_cell.length_a   1.000
_cell.length_b   1.000
_cell.length_c   1.000
_cell.angle_alpha   90.00
_cell.angle_beta   90.00
_cell.angle_gamma   90.00
#
_symmetry.space_group_name_H-M   'P 1'
#
loop_
_entity.id
_entity.type
_entity.pdbx_description
1 polymer ?
#
loop_
_entity_poly.entity_id
_entity_poly.type
_entity_poly.pdbx_seq_one_letter_code
_entity_poly.pdbx_strand_id
1 'polypeptide(L)'
;MSSVFYPVFERHNNAEGIKAHSTHYCPGCGHGVAHKFLAEAIEKLGVQDRTVAVSPVGCSVFLYYYFDVGNTQAAHGRAPAVAIGHKVANPDSIVISYQGDGDLASIGLAEIMHSAEVGIPITVIFINNAIYGMTGGQMAPTTLTGMKTATSPFGREKLMGQPLKMAEIIAQMDAPVYVERVALFNARERGKAERAILKALRLQVENKGYAFVEVLAECPTHLKMDPEEAEKWVQEQMLPVYPLGVKKDVTDAQPWFSLPKPSFEPAMVLEAVEASEAAAVRHAKGFPAHIAAHDVSLKLAGAGGDGAQTAAMLIAQAGINEGFDATHIPSYGPESRGGTSYADVHVAETEVLSPASPRPNVLVAFNAPSLAKFGPTVAPGGTIVYDSSVILDPPAPPVGVKAYGVPFTEIAVGLGKKVVKNIVALGAVQAATQIFPKETFLDAVREALKEK
;
A
#
# COMPACT_ATOMS: atom_id res chain seq x y z
N MET A 1 -0.08 13.27 18.26
CA MET A 1 0.15 12.38 17.11
C MET A 1 1.31 12.99 16.35
N SER A 2 2.24 12.21 15.78
CA SER A 2 3.34 12.77 14.99
C SER A 2 2.79 13.54 13.78
N SER A 3 3.45 14.63 13.38
CA SER A 3 3.11 15.43 12.19
C SER A 3 3.25 14.63 10.88
N VAL A 4 3.97 13.54 10.93
CA VAL A 4 4.20 12.62 9.80
C VAL A 4 2.96 11.77 9.47
N PHE A 5 1.98 11.69 10.36
CA PHE A 5 0.71 11.08 10.04
C PHE A 5 -0.25 12.09 9.42
N TYR A 6 -1.02 11.65 8.44
CA TYR A 6 -2.15 12.45 8.00
C TYR A 6 -3.02 12.87 9.19
N PRO A 7 -3.51 14.11 9.22
CA PRO A 7 -4.31 14.62 10.34
C PRO A 7 -5.63 13.86 10.50
N VAL A 8 -6.15 13.29 9.41
CA VAL A 8 -7.36 12.46 9.40
C VAL A 8 -7.09 11.21 8.57
N PHE A 9 -7.27 10.05 9.19
CA PHE A 9 -7.35 8.78 8.49
C PHE A 9 -8.48 7.95 9.09
N GLU A 10 -9.21 7.25 8.24
CA GLU A 10 -10.40 6.51 8.60
C GLU A 10 -10.37 5.12 7.98
N ARG A 11 -10.98 4.16 8.63
CA ARG A 11 -11.20 2.85 8.06
C ARG A 11 -12.67 2.44 8.16
N HIS A 12 -13.09 1.54 7.28
CA HIS A 12 -14.39 0.89 7.40
C HIS A 12 -14.41 -0.09 8.58
N ASN A 13 -15.48 -0.02 9.35
CA ASN A 13 -15.82 -1.05 10.33
C ASN A 13 -17.14 -1.69 9.90
N ASN A 14 -17.13 -2.97 9.57
CA ASN A 14 -18.21 -3.68 8.91
C ASN A 14 -19.61 -3.51 9.56
N ALA A 15 -19.68 -3.34 10.89
CA ALA A 15 -20.94 -3.20 11.61
C ALA A 15 -21.28 -1.74 11.98
N GLU A 16 -20.29 -0.86 12.05
CA GLU A 16 -20.41 0.48 12.65
C GLU A 16 -20.14 1.62 11.66
N GLY A 17 -19.89 1.29 10.38
CA GLY A 17 -19.57 2.28 9.36
C GLY A 17 -18.11 2.72 9.40
N ILE A 18 -17.85 4.04 9.45
CA ILE A 18 -16.49 4.60 9.44
C ILE A 18 -16.02 4.83 10.88
N LYS A 19 -14.80 4.36 11.18
CA LYS A 19 -14.14 4.56 12.45
C LYS A 19 -12.93 5.48 12.28
N ALA A 20 -13.07 6.72 12.78
CA ALA A 20 -12.01 7.74 12.71
C ALA A 20 -10.77 7.32 13.51
N HIS A 21 -9.59 7.77 13.05
CA HIS A 21 -8.28 7.51 13.65
C HIS A 21 -7.98 6.03 13.92
N SER A 22 -8.55 5.15 13.11
CA SER A 22 -8.37 3.71 13.22
C SER A 22 -7.62 3.16 12.03
N THR A 23 -6.61 2.33 12.27
CA THR A 23 -5.83 1.68 11.21
C THR A 23 -6.49 0.39 10.71
N HIS A 24 -6.06 -0.09 9.55
CA HIS A 24 -6.45 -1.40 9.00
C HIS A 24 -5.76 -2.58 9.71
N TYR A 25 -4.81 -2.31 10.60
CA TYR A 25 -4.13 -3.37 11.33
C TYR A 25 -5.05 -4.04 12.36
N CYS A 26 -4.88 -5.34 12.53
CA CYS A 26 -5.58 -6.10 13.55
C CYS A 26 -5.25 -5.55 14.95
N PRO A 27 -6.18 -5.63 15.93
CA PRO A 27 -5.88 -5.29 17.31
C PRO A 27 -4.66 -6.06 17.85
N GLY A 28 -3.69 -5.33 18.41
CA GLY A 28 -2.45 -5.91 18.91
C GLY A 28 -1.40 -6.27 17.84
N CYS A 29 -1.63 -5.93 16.57
CA CYS A 29 -0.63 -6.16 15.52
C CYS A 29 0.57 -5.21 15.68
N GLY A 30 1.79 -5.76 15.64
CA GLY A 30 3.02 -4.99 15.82
C GLY A 30 3.29 -3.93 14.75
N HIS A 31 2.68 -4.02 13.56
CA HIS A 31 2.81 -3.00 12.53
C HIS A 31 2.42 -1.59 13.02
N GLY A 32 1.35 -1.46 13.83
CA GLY A 32 0.91 -0.16 14.34
C GLY A 32 1.94 0.50 15.24
N VAL A 33 2.63 -0.27 16.08
CA VAL A 33 3.71 0.22 16.96
C VAL A 33 4.96 0.57 16.14
N ALA A 34 5.33 -0.27 15.17
CA ALA A 34 6.47 -0.01 14.29
C ALA A 34 6.26 1.29 13.46
N HIS A 35 5.05 1.51 12.96
CA HIS A 35 4.68 2.76 12.25
C HIS A 35 4.83 3.99 13.14
N LYS A 36 4.36 3.90 14.40
CA LYS A 36 4.52 4.99 15.36
C LYS A 36 6.00 5.38 15.52
N PHE A 37 6.87 4.41 15.74
CA PHE A 37 8.31 4.67 15.93
C PHE A 37 8.97 5.20 14.66
N LEU A 38 8.55 4.72 13.50
CA LEU A 38 9.05 5.20 12.21
C LEU A 38 8.64 6.66 11.98
N ALA A 39 7.37 7.01 12.22
CA ALA A 39 6.88 8.38 12.10
C ALA A 39 7.60 9.33 13.07
N GLU A 40 7.75 8.93 14.34
CA GLU A 40 8.48 9.70 15.34
C GLU A 40 9.96 9.89 14.98
N ALA A 41 10.58 8.90 14.34
CA ALA A 41 11.97 9.02 13.88
C ALA A 41 12.10 10.00 12.71
N ILE A 42 11.19 9.97 11.72
CA ILE A 42 11.14 10.93 10.60
C ILE A 42 10.96 12.34 11.13
N GLU A 43 10.02 12.55 12.05
CA GLU A 43 9.75 13.85 12.70
C GLU A 43 10.95 14.36 13.49
N LYS A 44 11.54 13.52 14.37
CA LYS A 44 12.72 13.88 15.18
C LYS A 44 13.93 14.27 14.34
N LEU A 45 14.05 13.72 13.13
CA LEU A 45 15.13 14.04 12.20
C LEU A 45 14.80 15.20 11.27
N GLY A 46 13.53 15.67 11.24
CA GLY A 46 13.10 16.79 10.40
C GLY A 46 13.21 16.51 8.91
N VAL A 47 12.91 15.28 8.48
CA VAL A 47 13.14 14.84 7.10
C VAL A 47 11.86 14.46 6.34
N GLN A 48 10.67 14.83 6.84
CA GLN A 48 9.38 14.48 6.27
C GLN A 48 9.29 14.84 4.78
N ASP A 49 9.60 16.10 4.42
CA ASP A 49 9.44 16.64 3.06
C ASP A 49 10.32 15.95 2.00
N ARG A 50 11.34 15.22 2.41
CA ARG A 50 12.24 14.48 1.51
C ARG A 50 12.23 12.98 1.74
N THR A 51 11.29 12.49 2.55
CA THR A 51 11.13 11.05 2.80
C THR A 51 10.26 10.41 1.74
N VAL A 52 10.71 9.27 1.23
CA VAL A 52 9.95 8.39 0.34
C VAL A 52 9.89 7.01 0.97
N ALA A 53 8.67 6.56 1.28
CA ALA A 53 8.41 5.21 1.74
C ALA A 53 8.04 4.30 0.57
N VAL A 54 8.69 3.14 0.48
CA VAL A 54 8.35 2.11 -0.50
C VAL A 54 7.54 1.03 0.20
N SER A 55 6.26 0.94 -0.16
CA SER A 55 5.29 0.01 0.41
C SER A 55 5.03 -1.14 -0.57
N PRO A 56 5.51 -2.35 -0.28
CA PRO A 56 5.25 -3.52 -1.13
C PRO A 56 3.92 -4.20 -0.74
N VAL A 57 3.67 -5.36 -1.34
CA VAL A 57 2.48 -6.18 -1.05
C VAL A 57 2.58 -6.86 0.31
N GLY A 58 1.47 -6.99 1.02
CA GLY A 58 1.36 -7.54 2.37
C GLY A 58 0.86 -6.50 3.37
N CYS A 59 0.82 -6.82 4.67
CA CYS A 59 0.35 -5.87 5.69
C CYS A 59 1.16 -4.56 5.74
N SER A 60 2.40 -4.59 5.29
CA SER A 60 3.27 -3.41 5.15
C SER A 60 2.75 -2.38 4.14
N VAL A 61 1.91 -2.78 3.18
CA VAL A 61 1.33 -1.88 2.17
C VAL A 61 0.54 -0.73 2.79
N PHE A 62 -0.08 -0.95 3.93
CA PHE A 62 -0.94 0.06 4.56
C PHE A 62 -0.22 1.32 5.04
N LEU A 63 1.10 1.39 4.95
CA LEU A 63 1.86 2.57 5.35
C LEU A 63 1.36 3.82 4.60
N TYR A 64 1.06 3.73 3.32
CA TYR A 64 0.61 4.86 2.50
C TYR A 64 -0.72 5.48 2.97
N TYR A 65 -1.55 4.73 3.68
CA TYR A 65 -2.81 5.27 4.23
C TYR A 65 -2.60 6.24 5.39
N TYR A 66 -1.44 6.16 6.04
CA TYR A 66 -1.23 6.85 7.32
C TYR A 66 -0.15 7.90 7.27
N PHE A 67 0.87 7.74 6.43
CA PHE A 67 2.05 8.59 6.40
C PHE A 67 1.94 9.69 5.35
N ASP A 68 2.07 10.94 5.81
CA ASP A 68 2.17 12.13 4.98
C ASP A 68 3.63 12.31 4.54
N VAL A 69 4.09 11.44 3.66
CA VAL A 69 5.41 11.45 3.01
C VAL A 69 5.26 10.99 1.57
N GLY A 70 6.27 11.19 0.74
CA GLY A 70 6.31 10.56 -0.58
C GLY A 70 6.12 9.04 -0.46
N ASN A 71 5.28 8.44 -1.29
CA ASN A 71 5.04 7.01 -1.27
C ASN A 71 5.07 6.38 -2.66
N THR A 72 5.68 5.20 -2.76
CA THR A 72 5.63 4.39 -3.97
C THR A 72 5.23 2.97 -3.60
N GLN A 73 4.16 2.49 -4.20
CA GLN A 73 3.76 1.10 -4.07
C GLN A 73 4.55 0.23 -5.04
N ALA A 74 5.32 -0.72 -4.50
CA ALA A 74 6.11 -1.66 -5.29
C ALA A 74 5.38 -2.99 -5.48
N ALA A 75 5.67 -3.70 -6.57
CA ALA A 75 5.26 -5.09 -6.72
C ALA A 75 5.87 -5.96 -5.61
N HIS A 76 5.22 -7.09 -5.33
CA HIS A 76 5.63 -7.99 -4.25
C HIS A 76 7.10 -8.40 -4.36
N GLY A 77 7.87 -8.16 -3.29
CA GLY A 77 9.30 -8.43 -3.21
C GLY A 77 10.21 -7.41 -3.88
N ARG A 78 9.66 -6.39 -4.56
CA ARG A 78 10.45 -5.43 -5.37
C ARG A 78 10.79 -4.12 -4.66
N ALA A 79 10.35 -3.94 -3.42
CA ALA A 79 10.60 -2.71 -2.67
C ALA A 79 12.07 -2.31 -2.57
N PRO A 80 13.04 -3.21 -2.32
CA PRO A 80 14.45 -2.84 -2.28
C PRO A 80 14.99 -2.30 -3.61
N ALA A 81 14.59 -2.90 -4.73
CA ALA A 81 14.99 -2.44 -6.07
C ALA A 81 14.41 -1.05 -6.39
N VAL A 82 13.13 -0.83 -6.05
CA VAL A 82 12.48 0.47 -6.20
C VAL A 82 13.12 1.52 -5.29
N ALA A 83 13.49 1.15 -4.06
CA ALA A 83 14.18 2.03 -3.12
C ALA A 83 15.55 2.49 -3.65
N ILE A 84 16.33 1.57 -4.27
CA ILE A 84 17.58 1.92 -4.94
C ILE A 84 17.31 2.91 -6.07
N GLY A 85 16.31 2.66 -6.91
CA GLY A 85 15.92 3.55 -8.00
C GLY A 85 15.60 4.97 -7.51
N HIS A 86 14.78 5.11 -6.46
CA HIS A 86 14.50 6.41 -5.84
C HIS A 86 15.77 7.11 -5.33
N LYS A 87 16.65 6.36 -4.64
CA LYS A 87 17.88 6.93 -4.09
C LYS A 87 18.85 7.39 -5.15
N VAL A 88 18.94 6.66 -6.27
CA VAL A 88 19.79 7.04 -7.42
C VAL A 88 19.20 8.25 -8.15
N ALA A 89 17.86 8.26 -8.35
CA ALA A 89 17.18 9.35 -9.03
C ALA A 89 17.19 10.65 -8.20
N ASN A 90 17.07 10.55 -6.89
CA ASN A 90 17.14 11.69 -5.97
C ASN A 90 18.01 11.36 -4.75
N PRO A 91 19.34 11.63 -4.82
CA PRO A 91 20.28 11.31 -3.75
C PRO A 91 19.97 11.97 -2.40
N ASP A 92 19.25 13.11 -2.39
CA ASP A 92 18.88 13.84 -1.17
C ASP A 92 17.67 13.20 -0.46
N SER A 93 16.94 12.33 -1.13
CA SER A 93 15.76 11.67 -0.54
C SER A 93 16.16 10.70 0.59
N ILE A 94 15.29 10.60 1.59
CA ILE A 94 15.36 9.59 2.64
C ILE A 94 14.43 8.46 2.22
N VAL A 95 15.01 7.33 1.80
CA VAL A 95 14.25 6.22 1.24
C VAL A 95 14.12 5.09 2.25
N ILE A 96 12.90 4.68 2.52
CA ILE A 96 12.56 3.64 3.48
C ILE A 96 11.88 2.48 2.74
N SER A 97 12.47 1.29 2.82
CA SER A 97 11.82 0.04 2.40
C SER A 97 11.17 -0.61 3.62
N TYR A 98 9.84 -0.65 3.67
CA TYR A 98 9.08 -1.19 4.80
C TYR A 98 8.39 -2.50 4.38
N GLN A 99 8.88 -3.65 4.85
CA GLN A 99 8.52 -4.96 4.32
C GLN A 99 8.15 -5.96 5.42
N GLY A 100 7.20 -6.85 5.12
CA GLY A 100 6.93 -8.06 5.90
C GLY A 100 7.82 -9.23 5.49
N ASP A 101 7.77 -10.33 6.26
CA ASP A 101 8.63 -11.50 6.08
C ASP A 101 8.32 -12.30 4.81
N GLY A 102 7.07 -12.44 4.45
CA GLY A 102 6.71 -13.06 3.19
C GLY A 102 7.14 -12.26 1.96
N ASP A 103 7.18 -10.94 2.07
CA ASP A 103 7.65 -10.06 1.02
C ASP A 103 9.17 -10.08 0.91
N LEU A 104 9.88 -9.78 2.00
CA LEU A 104 11.32 -9.63 2.00
C LEU A 104 12.06 -10.96 1.93
N ALA A 105 11.72 -11.92 2.80
CA ALA A 105 12.49 -13.14 2.97
C ALA A 105 12.07 -14.27 2.01
N SER A 106 11.00 -14.08 1.23
CA SER A 106 10.52 -15.04 0.25
C SER A 106 10.63 -14.48 -1.16
N ILE A 107 9.61 -13.75 -1.63
CA ILE A 107 9.54 -13.27 -3.01
C ILE A 107 10.68 -12.30 -3.32
N GLY A 108 11.04 -11.44 -2.36
CA GLY A 108 12.08 -10.42 -2.49
C GLY A 108 13.47 -10.84 -2.00
N LEU A 109 13.73 -12.15 -1.81
CA LEU A 109 15.01 -12.59 -1.22
C LEU A 109 16.21 -12.16 -2.08
N ALA A 110 16.13 -12.25 -3.38
CA ALA A 110 17.20 -11.80 -4.28
C ALA A 110 17.38 -10.28 -4.21
N GLU A 111 16.29 -9.52 -4.25
CA GLU A 111 16.32 -8.07 -4.21
C GLU A 111 16.89 -7.51 -2.91
N ILE A 112 16.53 -8.10 -1.76
CA ILE A 112 17.08 -7.65 -0.48
C ILE A 112 18.58 -7.96 -0.37
N MET A 113 19.01 -9.12 -0.86
CA MET A 113 20.42 -9.48 -0.87
C MET A 113 21.24 -8.52 -1.76
N HIS A 114 20.79 -8.28 -3.00
CA HIS A 114 21.47 -7.34 -3.90
C HIS A 114 21.44 -5.90 -3.38
N SER A 115 20.35 -5.46 -2.77
CA SER A 115 20.32 -4.12 -2.17
C SER A 115 21.30 -3.95 -1.03
N ALA A 116 21.48 -4.98 -0.21
CA ALA A 116 22.46 -4.99 0.86
C ALA A 116 23.89 -5.08 0.32
N GLU A 117 24.12 -5.81 -0.78
CA GLU A 117 25.42 -5.86 -1.48
C GLU A 117 25.84 -4.49 -2.03
N VAL A 118 24.91 -3.77 -2.67
CA VAL A 118 25.15 -2.41 -3.17
C VAL A 118 25.46 -1.44 -2.03
N GLY A 119 24.83 -1.59 -0.89
CA GLY A 119 25.11 -0.78 0.31
C GLY A 119 24.70 0.69 0.22
N ILE A 120 23.90 1.07 -0.79
CA ILE A 120 23.40 2.42 -0.97
C ILE A 120 22.66 2.91 0.28
N PRO A 121 22.78 4.18 0.68
CA PRO A 121 22.15 4.70 1.89
C PRO A 121 20.61 4.68 1.81
N ILE A 122 20.01 3.56 2.15
CA ILE A 122 18.56 3.36 2.36
C ILE A 122 18.35 2.67 3.71
N THR A 123 17.15 2.81 4.25
CA THR A 123 16.76 2.16 5.50
C THR A 123 15.72 1.08 5.21
N VAL A 124 16.03 -0.15 5.61
CA VAL A 124 15.08 -1.26 5.54
C VAL A 124 14.52 -1.56 6.92
N ILE A 125 13.20 -1.47 7.03
CA ILE A 125 12.44 -1.90 8.21
C ILE A 125 11.73 -3.20 7.85
N PHE A 126 12.16 -4.28 8.47
CA PHE A 126 11.69 -5.62 8.21
C PHE A 126 10.83 -6.13 9.36
N ILE A 127 9.53 -6.30 9.14
CA ILE A 127 8.61 -6.85 10.13
C ILE A 127 8.56 -8.35 10.00
N ASN A 128 9.09 -9.05 10.98
CA ASN A 128 9.09 -10.50 11.06
C ASN A 128 8.03 -10.95 12.08
N ASN A 129 6.94 -11.49 11.59
CA ASN A 129 5.86 -12.09 12.39
C ASN A 129 5.70 -13.60 12.14
N ALA A 130 6.66 -14.21 11.47
CA ALA A 130 6.79 -15.63 11.19
C ALA A 130 5.65 -16.21 10.31
N ILE A 131 4.90 -15.37 9.54
CA ILE A 131 3.76 -15.84 8.75
C ILE A 131 3.34 -14.84 7.66
N TYR A 132 2.80 -15.32 6.53
CA TYR A 132 2.07 -14.46 5.60
C TYR A 132 0.72 -14.05 6.22
N GLY A 133 0.68 -12.91 6.90
CA GLY A 133 -0.51 -12.46 7.62
C GLY A 133 -1.68 -12.11 6.70
N MET A 134 -1.49 -11.27 5.70
CA MET A 134 -2.57 -10.72 4.87
C MET A 134 -3.32 -11.77 4.05
N THR A 135 -2.63 -12.78 3.54
CA THR A 135 -3.18 -13.74 2.56
C THR A 135 -3.83 -14.97 3.19
N GLY A 136 -3.92 -15.04 4.50
CA GLY A 136 -4.61 -16.14 5.21
C GLY A 136 -3.71 -17.09 5.98
N GLY A 137 -2.50 -16.64 6.35
CA GLY A 137 -1.65 -17.39 7.30
C GLY A 137 -0.85 -18.54 6.69
N GLN A 138 -0.29 -18.34 5.49
CA GLN A 138 0.61 -19.32 4.88
C GLN A 138 1.99 -19.29 5.55
N MET A 139 2.73 -20.38 5.40
CA MET A 139 4.10 -20.50 5.88
C MET A 139 5.01 -19.52 5.15
N ALA A 140 5.73 -18.69 5.91
CA ALA A 140 6.81 -17.83 5.43
C ALA A 140 8.18 -18.50 5.62
N PRO A 141 9.24 -18.05 4.97
CA PRO A 141 10.60 -18.54 5.24
C PRO A 141 11.02 -18.39 6.70
N THR A 142 10.47 -17.42 7.40
CA THR A 142 10.70 -17.12 8.83
C THR A 142 9.85 -17.94 9.80
N THR A 143 8.85 -18.66 9.33
CA THR A 143 7.96 -19.49 10.18
C THR A 143 8.76 -20.47 11.02
N LEU A 144 8.44 -20.56 12.31
CA LEU A 144 9.18 -21.42 13.25
C LEU A 144 8.97 -22.91 12.96
N THR A 145 9.98 -23.73 13.25
CA THR A 145 9.84 -25.20 13.19
C THR A 145 8.73 -25.65 14.14
N GLY A 146 7.84 -26.51 13.66
CA GLY A 146 6.67 -26.96 14.40
C GLY A 146 5.47 -26.03 14.38
N MET A 147 5.62 -24.77 13.94
CA MET A 147 4.52 -23.82 13.85
C MET A 147 3.51 -24.23 12.76
N LYS A 148 2.24 -24.30 13.13
CA LYS A 148 1.13 -24.60 12.22
C LYS A 148 0.73 -23.36 11.44
N THR A 149 0.54 -23.54 10.13
CA THR A 149 0.09 -22.48 9.22
C THR A 149 -0.93 -23.06 8.23
N ALA A 150 -1.54 -22.22 7.41
CA ALA A 150 -2.49 -22.68 6.39
C ALA A 150 -1.85 -23.64 5.38
N THR A 151 -0.55 -23.53 5.12
CA THR A 151 0.20 -24.40 4.19
C THR A 151 1.10 -25.43 4.92
N SER A 152 1.15 -25.40 6.24
CA SER A 152 1.80 -26.40 7.09
C SER A 152 0.88 -26.79 8.26
N PRO A 153 -0.26 -27.44 8.00
CA PRO A 153 -1.31 -27.66 9.00
C PRO A 153 -0.88 -28.61 10.15
N PHE A 154 0.13 -29.45 9.92
CA PHE A 154 0.71 -30.36 10.92
C PHE A 154 1.95 -29.74 11.62
N GLY A 155 2.33 -28.53 11.24
CA GLY A 155 3.54 -27.84 11.68
C GLY A 155 4.62 -27.83 10.59
N ARG A 156 5.52 -26.82 10.67
CA ARG A 156 6.70 -26.76 9.78
C ARG A 156 7.68 -27.88 10.13
N GLU A 157 7.92 -28.80 9.23
CA GLU A 157 8.85 -29.92 9.39
C GLU A 157 10.25 -29.60 8.86
N LYS A 158 11.25 -30.41 9.23
CA LYS A 158 12.64 -30.23 8.78
C LYS A 158 12.80 -30.20 7.27
N LEU A 159 12.01 -31.01 6.54
CA LEU A 159 12.03 -31.04 5.06
C LEU A 159 11.58 -29.71 4.43
N MET A 160 10.79 -28.93 5.15
CA MET A 160 10.35 -27.58 4.72
C MET A 160 11.41 -26.50 4.98
N GLY A 161 12.61 -26.88 5.38
CA GLY A 161 13.73 -26.00 5.70
C GLY A 161 13.66 -25.37 7.09
N GLN A 162 14.75 -24.76 7.52
CA GLN A 162 14.85 -24.03 8.79
C GLN A 162 14.41 -22.57 8.62
N PRO A 163 13.95 -21.91 9.71
CA PRO A 163 13.64 -20.50 9.68
C PRO A 163 14.83 -19.65 9.22
N LEU A 164 14.61 -18.77 8.22
CA LEU A 164 15.65 -17.85 7.75
C LEU A 164 15.90 -16.74 8.77
N LYS A 165 17.16 -16.52 9.09
CA LYS A 165 17.64 -15.50 10.03
C LYS A 165 18.20 -14.32 9.25
N MET A 166 17.31 -13.43 8.76
CA MET A 166 17.69 -12.38 7.81
C MET A 166 18.69 -11.39 8.39
N ALA A 167 18.55 -10.97 9.67
CA ALA A 167 19.52 -10.05 10.27
C ALA A 167 20.93 -10.65 10.30
N GLU A 168 21.08 -11.94 10.60
CA GLU A 168 22.38 -12.62 10.58
C GLU A 168 22.95 -12.71 9.17
N ILE A 169 22.14 -13.03 8.17
CA ILE A 169 22.55 -13.12 6.76
C ILE A 169 23.06 -11.75 6.27
N ILE A 170 22.26 -10.70 6.45
CA ILE A 170 22.61 -9.34 6.04
C ILE A 170 23.84 -8.82 6.79
N ALA A 171 24.00 -9.15 8.07
CA ALA A 171 25.15 -8.72 8.87
C ALA A 171 26.49 -9.32 8.40
N GLN A 172 26.48 -10.47 7.72
CA GLN A 172 27.69 -11.08 7.15
C GLN A 172 28.18 -10.38 5.87
N MET A 173 27.34 -9.57 5.24
CA MET A 173 27.72 -8.84 4.03
C MET A 173 28.58 -7.61 4.39
N ASP A 174 29.51 -7.22 3.51
CA ASP A 174 30.48 -6.15 3.80
C ASP A 174 29.84 -4.76 3.83
N ALA A 175 28.94 -4.46 2.89
CA ALA A 175 28.43 -3.12 2.66
C ALA A 175 27.43 -2.57 3.70
N PRO A 176 26.52 -3.35 4.34
CA PRO A 176 25.64 -2.82 5.37
C PRO A 176 26.43 -2.26 6.56
N VAL A 177 26.07 -1.05 7.01
CA VAL A 177 26.76 -0.38 8.14
C VAL A 177 26.07 -0.63 9.49
N TYR A 178 24.78 -0.94 9.45
CA TYR A 178 24.01 -1.21 10.65
C TYR A 178 22.97 -2.30 10.43
N VAL A 179 22.99 -3.31 11.31
CA VAL A 179 22.00 -4.40 11.32
C VAL A 179 21.64 -4.70 12.77
N GLU A 180 20.37 -4.55 13.13
CA GLU A 180 19.88 -4.87 14.47
C GLU A 180 18.56 -5.63 14.39
N ARG A 181 18.36 -6.58 15.31
CA ARG A 181 17.07 -7.22 15.55
C ARG A 181 16.50 -6.74 16.88
N VAL A 182 15.28 -6.26 16.83
CA VAL A 182 14.51 -5.74 17.97
C VAL A 182 13.14 -6.42 18.06
N ALA A 183 12.38 -6.14 19.11
CA ALA A 183 11.04 -6.70 19.29
C ALA A 183 10.08 -5.70 19.93
N LEU A 184 8.77 -6.02 19.93
CA LEU A 184 7.72 -5.12 20.38
C LEU A 184 6.92 -5.63 21.61
N PHE A 185 7.19 -6.81 22.12
CA PHE A 185 6.38 -7.52 23.10
C PHE A 185 6.32 -6.91 24.52
N ASN A 186 7.10 -5.88 24.84
CA ASN A 186 6.99 -5.12 26.09
C ASN A 186 7.58 -3.72 25.98
N ALA A 187 7.34 -2.87 26.97
CA ALA A 187 7.78 -1.47 26.97
C ALA A 187 9.31 -1.30 26.83
N ARG A 188 10.10 -2.18 27.44
CA ARG A 188 11.58 -2.13 27.37
C ARG A 188 12.07 -2.41 25.96
N GLU A 189 11.52 -3.44 25.31
CA GLU A 189 11.93 -3.83 23.96
C GLU A 189 11.37 -2.83 22.92
N ARG A 190 10.17 -2.28 23.13
CA ARG A 190 9.63 -1.16 22.33
C ARG A 190 10.56 0.06 22.37
N GLY A 191 11.11 0.42 23.54
CA GLY A 191 12.09 1.51 23.64
C GLY A 191 13.42 1.22 22.96
N LYS A 192 13.81 -0.06 22.80
CA LYS A 192 14.98 -0.44 21.98
C LYS A 192 14.63 -0.33 20.50
N ALA A 193 13.46 -0.80 20.08
CA ALA A 193 13.00 -0.72 18.70
C ALA A 193 12.92 0.74 18.21
N GLU A 194 12.37 1.65 19.02
CA GLU A 194 12.35 3.09 18.73
C GLU A 194 13.77 3.63 18.47
N ARG A 195 14.73 3.31 19.35
CA ARG A 195 16.13 3.76 19.18
C ARG A 195 16.80 3.16 17.96
N ALA A 196 16.57 1.88 17.67
CA ALA A 196 17.15 1.21 16.50
C ALA A 196 16.64 1.82 15.19
N ILE A 197 15.33 2.06 15.09
CA ILE A 197 14.71 2.70 13.91
C ILE A 197 15.25 4.13 13.73
N LEU A 198 15.29 4.92 14.81
CA LEU A 198 15.86 6.27 14.78
C LEU A 198 17.33 6.26 14.35
N LYS A 199 18.14 5.32 14.87
CA LYS A 199 19.56 5.17 14.50
C LYS A 199 19.70 4.82 13.03
N ALA A 200 18.93 3.87 12.52
CA ALA A 200 18.97 3.45 11.12
C ALA A 200 18.68 4.63 10.16
N LEU A 201 17.62 5.40 10.44
CA LEU A 201 17.32 6.59 9.65
C LEU A 201 18.39 7.67 9.77
N ARG A 202 18.94 7.91 10.96
CA ARG A 202 20.02 8.87 11.16
C ARG A 202 21.26 8.54 10.32
N LEU A 203 21.64 7.27 10.25
CA LEU A 203 22.76 6.83 9.41
C LEU A 203 22.52 7.11 7.92
N GLN A 204 21.28 6.98 7.46
CA GLN A 204 20.92 7.39 6.10
C GLN A 204 21.01 8.91 5.92
N VAL A 205 20.51 9.71 6.87
CA VAL A 205 20.61 11.18 6.85
C VAL A 205 22.09 11.62 6.81
N GLU A 206 22.95 10.93 7.53
CA GLU A 206 24.41 11.16 7.57
C GLU A 206 25.14 10.54 6.36
N ASN A 207 24.40 9.96 5.42
CA ASN A 207 24.95 9.29 4.23
C ASN A 207 25.99 8.20 4.54
N LYS A 208 25.80 7.45 5.64
CA LYS A 208 26.77 6.44 6.08
C LYS A 208 26.67 5.13 5.31
N GLY A 209 25.49 4.76 4.81
CA GLY A 209 25.28 3.53 4.06
C GLY A 209 23.95 2.85 4.39
N TYR A 210 23.87 1.58 4.04
CA TYR A 210 22.70 0.73 4.17
C TYR A 210 22.44 0.34 5.63
N ALA A 211 21.22 0.53 6.11
CA ALA A 211 20.79 0.14 7.45
C ALA A 211 19.60 -0.82 7.40
N PHE A 212 19.62 -1.86 8.23
CA PHE A 212 18.62 -2.91 8.29
C PHE A 212 18.16 -3.14 9.73
N VAL A 213 16.87 -2.98 9.99
CA VAL A 213 16.26 -3.25 11.29
C VAL A 213 15.18 -4.33 11.13
N GLU A 214 15.44 -5.51 11.70
CA GLU A 214 14.44 -6.58 11.82
C GLU A 214 13.65 -6.40 13.12
N VAL A 215 12.34 -6.29 13.00
CA VAL A 215 11.41 -6.09 14.11
C VAL A 215 10.58 -7.36 14.30
N LEU A 216 10.82 -8.10 15.36
CA LEU A 216 9.95 -9.21 15.74
C LEU A 216 8.61 -8.65 16.24
N ALA A 217 7.55 -9.09 15.61
CA ALA A 217 6.20 -8.59 15.84
C ALA A 217 5.20 -9.74 15.91
N GLU A 218 4.11 -9.50 16.60
CA GLU A 218 3.01 -10.43 16.72
C GLU A 218 2.02 -10.30 15.55
N CYS A 219 1.42 -11.45 15.18
CA CYS A 219 0.24 -11.53 14.31
C CYS A 219 -0.92 -12.21 15.04
N PRO A 220 -1.67 -11.50 15.92
CA PRO A 220 -2.68 -12.09 16.79
C PRO A 220 -3.76 -12.86 16.01
N THR A 221 -4.17 -12.36 14.86
CA THR A 221 -5.21 -12.97 14.01
C THR A 221 -4.86 -14.40 13.58
N HIS A 222 -3.62 -14.64 13.14
CA HIS A 222 -3.21 -15.97 12.67
C HIS A 222 -2.68 -16.86 13.79
N LEU A 223 -2.20 -16.29 14.86
CA LEU A 223 -1.89 -17.05 16.08
C LEU A 223 -3.19 -17.48 16.80
N LYS A 224 -4.33 -16.81 16.51
CA LYS A 224 -5.62 -17.00 17.19
C LYS A 224 -5.49 -16.79 18.71
N MET A 225 -4.76 -15.75 19.07
CA MET A 225 -4.43 -15.34 20.43
C MET A 225 -4.92 -13.90 20.66
N ASP A 226 -5.19 -13.56 21.90
CA ASP A 226 -5.35 -12.16 22.25
C ASP A 226 -3.99 -11.43 22.18
N PRO A 227 -3.97 -10.09 22.21
CA PRO A 227 -2.73 -9.32 22.08
C PRO A 227 -1.67 -9.67 23.12
N GLU A 228 -2.04 -9.87 24.38
CA GLU A 228 -1.10 -10.19 25.48
C GLU A 228 -0.50 -11.59 25.30
N GLU A 229 -1.32 -12.55 24.94
CA GLU A 229 -0.88 -13.91 24.63
C GLU A 229 0.06 -13.94 23.42
N ALA A 230 -0.23 -13.13 22.40
CA ALA A 230 0.60 -13.02 21.19
C ALA A 230 1.96 -12.37 21.50
N GLU A 231 2.02 -11.33 22.33
CA GLU A 231 3.27 -10.73 22.84
C GLU A 231 4.12 -11.78 23.59
N LYS A 232 3.47 -12.55 24.47
CA LYS A 232 4.14 -13.62 25.21
C LYS A 232 4.64 -14.73 24.29
N TRP A 233 3.87 -15.09 23.26
CA TRP A 233 4.29 -16.04 22.25
C TRP A 233 5.54 -15.57 21.51
N VAL A 234 5.64 -14.30 21.11
CA VAL A 234 6.87 -13.75 20.52
C VAL A 234 8.05 -13.90 21.47
N GLN A 235 7.86 -13.59 22.75
CA GLN A 235 8.90 -13.73 23.77
C GLN A 235 9.34 -15.19 23.98
N GLU A 236 8.41 -16.12 24.06
CA GLU A 236 8.71 -17.51 24.40
C GLU A 236 9.12 -18.36 23.20
N GLN A 237 8.54 -18.09 22.03
CA GLN A 237 8.71 -18.94 20.85
C GLN A 237 9.65 -18.34 19.80
N MET A 238 9.60 -17.02 19.56
CA MET A 238 10.45 -16.40 18.53
C MET A 238 11.87 -16.10 19.05
N LEU A 239 12.03 -15.60 20.28
CA LEU A 239 13.36 -15.21 20.80
C LEU A 239 14.40 -16.35 20.79
N PRO A 240 14.07 -17.60 21.12
CA PRO A 240 15.05 -18.70 21.05
C PRO A 240 15.58 -18.95 19.64
N VAL A 241 14.79 -18.62 18.61
CA VAL A 241 15.16 -18.76 17.20
C VAL A 241 15.80 -17.48 16.66
N TYR A 242 15.30 -16.34 17.09
CA TYR A 242 15.68 -15.00 16.63
C TYR A 242 16.22 -14.15 17.78
N PRO A 243 17.46 -14.39 18.26
CA PRO A 243 18.02 -13.62 19.37
C PRO A 243 18.14 -12.13 19.00
N LEU A 244 17.70 -11.26 19.92
CA LEU A 244 17.75 -9.80 19.74
C LEU A 244 19.16 -9.23 19.79
N GLY A 245 19.26 -7.97 19.40
CA GLY A 245 20.46 -7.15 19.52
C GLY A 245 21.13 -6.79 18.21
N VAL A 246 22.17 -6.02 18.33
CA VAL A 246 23.00 -5.57 17.21
C VAL A 246 23.77 -6.74 16.62
N LYS A 247 23.68 -6.91 15.30
CA LYS A 247 24.40 -7.93 14.54
C LYS A 247 25.60 -7.32 13.80
N LYS A 248 25.46 -6.07 13.38
CA LYS A 248 26.54 -5.28 12.79
C LYS A 248 26.38 -3.80 13.15
N ASP A 249 27.47 -3.16 13.48
CA ASP A 249 27.50 -1.72 13.78
C ASP A 249 28.87 -1.17 13.39
N VAL A 250 28.96 -0.56 12.22
CA VAL A 250 30.16 0.10 11.68
C VAL A 250 29.88 1.58 11.47
N THR A 251 29.28 2.22 12.46
CA THR A 251 28.84 3.62 12.40
C THR A 251 29.98 4.64 12.31
N ASP A 252 31.22 4.23 12.64
CA ASP A 252 32.40 5.03 12.42
C ASP A 252 32.88 5.01 10.95
N ALA A 253 32.16 4.27 10.08
CA ALA A 253 32.47 4.24 8.66
C ALA A 253 32.44 5.64 8.05
N GLN A 254 33.32 5.86 7.07
CA GLN A 254 33.30 7.07 6.26
C GLN A 254 31.94 7.18 5.55
N PRO A 255 31.47 8.40 5.26
CA PRO A 255 30.28 8.57 4.45
C PRO A 255 30.38 7.79 3.14
N TRP A 256 29.27 7.20 2.74
CA TRP A 256 29.18 6.54 1.46
C TRP A 256 29.44 7.56 0.33
N PHE A 257 29.95 7.15 -0.82
CA PHE A 257 30.25 8.09 -1.88
C PHE A 257 28.99 8.87 -2.31
N SER A 258 29.15 10.15 -2.61
CA SER A 258 28.03 10.98 -3.04
C SER A 258 27.65 10.63 -4.48
N LEU A 259 26.37 10.28 -4.67
CA LEU A 259 25.81 10.14 -6.00
C LEU A 259 25.78 11.51 -6.70
N PRO A 260 26.09 11.60 -8.00
CA PRO A 260 25.88 12.83 -8.75
C PRO A 260 24.39 13.17 -8.74
N LYS A 261 24.07 14.44 -8.52
CA LYS A 261 22.68 14.89 -8.66
C LYS A 261 22.31 14.89 -10.14
N PRO A 262 21.29 14.13 -10.56
CA PRO A 262 20.85 14.18 -11.94
C PRO A 262 20.25 15.56 -12.26
N SER A 263 20.48 16.05 -13.47
CA SER A 263 19.77 17.20 -14.01
C SER A 263 18.49 16.69 -14.68
N PHE A 264 17.35 17.16 -14.18
CA PHE A 264 16.05 16.81 -14.76
C PHE A 264 15.56 17.97 -15.63
N GLU A 265 16.07 18.03 -16.87
CA GLU A 265 15.48 18.90 -17.88
C GLU A 265 14.28 18.17 -18.50
N PRO A 266 13.05 18.72 -18.42
CA PRO A 266 11.86 18.03 -18.90
C PRO A 266 11.97 17.52 -20.36
N ALA A 267 12.57 18.29 -21.22
CA ALA A 267 12.79 17.92 -22.63
C ALA A 267 13.68 16.67 -22.76
N MET A 268 14.75 16.57 -21.95
CA MET A 268 15.64 15.38 -21.95
C MET A 268 14.95 14.14 -21.39
N VAL A 269 14.08 14.31 -20.40
CA VAL A 269 13.30 13.20 -19.85
C VAL A 269 12.30 12.69 -20.89
N LEU A 270 11.57 13.59 -21.56
CA LEU A 270 10.63 13.21 -22.63
C LEU A 270 11.34 12.52 -23.80
N GLU A 271 12.51 13.03 -24.21
CA GLU A 271 13.35 12.39 -25.24
C GLU A 271 13.80 11.00 -24.80
N ALA A 272 14.30 10.84 -23.55
CA ALA A 272 14.79 9.55 -23.04
C ALA A 272 13.71 8.47 -22.93
N VAL A 273 12.45 8.86 -22.71
CA VAL A 273 11.31 7.93 -22.64
C VAL A 273 10.55 7.86 -23.97
N GLU A 274 11.11 8.46 -25.04
CA GLU A 274 10.48 8.54 -26.38
C GLU A 274 9.04 9.11 -26.34
N ALA A 275 8.74 9.91 -25.29
CA ALA A 275 7.43 10.53 -25.14
C ALA A 275 7.35 11.78 -26.06
N SER A 276 6.33 11.84 -26.88
CA SER A 276 5.99 13.08 -27.60
C SER A 276 5.22 14.03 -26.68
N GLU A 277 5.44 15.33 -26.82
CA GLU A 277 4.62 16.39 -26.21
C GLU A 277 3.19 16.46 -26.80
N ALA A 278 2.68 15.39 -27.38
CA ALA A 278 1.30 15.37 -27.82
C ALA A 278 0.40 15.54 -26.59
N ALA A 279 0.05 16.78 -26.32
CA ALA A 279 -0.90 17.11 -25.27
C ALA A 279 -2.17 16.28 -25.48
N ALA A 280 -2.59 15.55 -24.47
CA ALA A 280 -3.87 14.87 -24.51
C ALA A 280 -4.96 15.86 -24.91
N VAL A 281 -5.84 15.43 -25.81
CA VAL A 281 -6.95 16.28 -26.23
C VAL A 281 -7.88 16.46 -25.03
N ARG A 282 -8.00 17.68 -24.53
CA ARG A 282 -8.93 18.02 -23.45
C ARG A 282 -10.31 18.26 -24.02
N HIS A 283 -11.30 17.59 -23.46
CA HIS A 283 -12.72 17.73 -23.85
C HIS A 283 -13.51 18.55 -22.85
N ALA A 284 -13.05 18.61 -21.59
CA ALA A 284 -13.65 19.46 -20.56
C ALA A 284 -13.19 20.90 -20.69
N LYS A 285 -14.12 21.85 -20.46
CA LYS A 285 -13.80 23.28 -20.41
C LYS A 285 -13.29 23.75 -19.05
N GLY A 286 -13.16 22.85 -18.09
CA GLY A 286 -12.77 23.08 -16.71
C GLY A 286 -13.34 21.97 -15.83
N PHE A 287 -13.11 22.04 -14.53
CA PHE A 287 -13.67 21.10 -13.58
C PHE A 287 -15.21 21.17 -13.59
N PRO A 288 -15.94 20.04 -13.43
CA PRO A 288 -17.40 20.04 -13.55
C PRO A 288 -18.07 20.99 -12.56
N ALA A 289 -18.78 22.00 -13.08
CA ALA A 289 -19.38 23.06 -12.27
C ALA A 289 -20.43 22.58 -11.26
N HIS A 290 -21.01 21.38 -11.46
CA HIS A 290 -21.97 20.80 -10.52
C HIS A 290 -21.29 20.12 -9.31
N ILE A 291 -19.96 20.01 -9.32
CA ILE A 291 -19.15 19.50 -8.20
C ILE A 291 -18.56 20.72 -7.49
N ALA A 292 -19.32 21.29 -6.57
CA ALA A 292 -18.99 22.55 -5.91
C ALA A 292 -17.67 22.54 -5.12
N ALA A 293 -17.22 21.36 -4.68
CA ALA A 293 -15.96 21.22 -3.96
C ALA A 293 -14.71 21.29 -4.87
N HIS A 294 -14.88 21.25 -6.20
CA HIS A 294 -13.81 21.09 -7.17
C HIS A 294 -12.87 19.90 -6.87
N ASP A 295 -13.47 18.88 -6.24
CA ASP A 295 -12.84 17.68 -5.73
C ASP A 295 -13.90 16.56 -5.72
N VAL A 296 -13.57 15.38 -6.21
CA VAL A 296 -14.48 14.24 -6.25
C VAL A 296 -13.74 12.95 -5.95
N SER A 297 -14.31 12.20 -5.03
CA SER A 297 -13.80 10.88 -4.66
C SER A 297 -14.73 9.77 -5.10
N LEU A 298 -14.15 8.72 -5.68
CA LEU A 298 -14.87 7.54 -6.14
C LEU A 298 -14.30 6.29 -5.47
N LYS A 299 -15.18 5.33 -5.21
CA LYS A 299 -14.81 3.99 -4.77
C LYS A 299 -15.41 2.95 -5.71
N LEU A 300 -14.58 2.11 -6.29
CA LEU A 300 -15.02 1.02 -7.15
C LEU A 300 -14.74 -0.30 -6.42
N ALA A 301 -15.76 -1.12 -6.19
CA ALA A 301 -15.65 -2.30 -5.35
C ALA A 301 -16.34 -3.54 -5.95
N GLY A 302 -15.63 -4.67 -5.88
CA GLY A 302 -16.09 -5.94 -6.43
C GLY A 302 -15.25 -7.12 -5.90
N ALA A 303 -15.40 -8.28 -6.51
CA ALA A 303 -14.52 -9.42 -6.30
C ALA A 303 -13.32 -9.39 -7.25
N GLY A 304 -12.31 -10.19 -6.95
CA GLY A 304 -11.19 -10.40 -7.87
C GLY A 304 -11.71 -10.89 -9.24
N GLY A 305 -11.30 -10.21 -10.31
CA GLY A 305 -11.77 -10.49 -11.68
C GLY A 305 -12.99 -9.66 -12.14
N ASP A 306 -13.60 -8.84 -11.27
CA ASP A 306 -14.71 -7.95 -11.66
C ASP A 306 -14.25 -6.74 -12.48
N GLY A 307 -12.96 -6.44 -12.47
CA GLY A 307 -12.37 -5.32 -13.24
C GLY A 307 -12.50 -3.97 -12.55
N ALA A 308 -12.82 -3.93 -11.25
CA ALA A 308 -12.94 -2.70 -10.47
C ALA A 308 -11.64 -1.86 -10.51
N GLN A 309 -10.48 -2.52 -10.40
CA GLN A 309 -9.17 -1.86 -10.45
C GLN A 309 -8.91 -1.19 -11.81
N THR A 310 -9.21 -1.90 -12.91
CA THR A 310 -9.03 -1.37 -14.27
C THR A 310 -9.98 -0.19 -14.52
N ALA A 311 -11.24 -0.29 -14.08
CA ALA A 311 -12.18 0.82 -14.22
C ALA A 311 -11.71 2.05 -13.43
N ALA A 312 -11.21 1.85 -12.21
CA ALA A 312 -10.66 2.91 -11.36
C ALA A 312 -9.46 3.61 -12.02
N MET A 313 -8.51 2.83 -12.53
CA MET A 313 -7.35 3.36 -13.25
C MET A 313 -7.77 4.21 -14.47
N LEU A 314 -8.76 3.75 -15.24
CA LEU A 314 -9.27 4.49 -16.41
C LEU A 314 -9.96 5.80 -16.02
N ILE A 315 -10.63 5.87 -14.87
CA ILE A 315 -11.21 7.12 -14.35
C ILE A 315 -10.10 8.10 -13.94
N ALA A 316 -9.07 7.63 -13.25
CA ALA A 316 -7.93 8.46 -12.89
C ALA A 316 -7.22 8.98 -14.14
N GLN A 317 -6.96 8.11 -15.14
CA GLN A 317 -6.38 8.51 -16.42
C GLN A 317 -7.24 9.55 -17.16
N ALA A 318 -8.55 9.38 -17.15
CA ALA A 318 -9.47 10.36 -17.72
C ALA A 318 -9.32 11.74 -17.05
N GLY A 319 -9.20 11.79 -15.72
CA GLY A 319 -8.93 13.03 -14.99
C GLY A 319 -7.60 13.68 -15.37
N ILE A 320 -6.53 12.89 -15.46
CA ILE A 320 -5.20 13.34 -15.87
C ILE A 320 -5.23 13.89 -17.31
N ASN A 321 -5.91 13.22 -18.23
CA ASN A 321 -6.03 13.65 -19.61
C ASN A 321 -6.73 15.02 -19.75
N GLU A 322 -7.65 15.34 -18.84
CA GLU A 322 -8.28 16.66 -18.76
C GLU A 322 -7.40 17.72 -18.07
N GLY A 323 -6.28 17.31 -17.50
CA GLY A 323 -5.31 18.20 -16.83
C GLY A 323 -5.64 18.45 -15.36
N PHE A 324 -6.42 17.59 -14.73
CA PHE A 324 -6.70 17.60 -13.31
C PHE A 324 -5.70 16.72 -12.55
N ASP A 325 -5.52 16.97 -11.26
CA ASP A 325 -4.78 16.08 -10.40
C ASP A 325 -5.64 14.86 -10.05
N ALA A 326 -5.07 13.66 -10.16
CA ALA A 326 -5.80 12.43 -9.92
C ALA A 326 -4.93 11.35 -9.26
N THR A 327 -5.53 10.63 -8.32
CA THR A 327 -4.91 9.49 -7.66
C THR A 327 -5.74 8.23 -7.87
N HIS A 328 -5.07 7.10 -7.94
CA HIS A 328 -5.67 5.77 -7.97
C HIS A 328 -4.98 4.89 -6.93
N ILE A 329 -5.73 4.41 -5.95
CA ILE A 329 -5.23 3.53 -4.90
C ILE A 329 -5.95 2.20 -4.93
N PRO A 330 -5.29 1.14 -5.41
CA PRO A 330 -5.83 -0.20 -5.31
C PRO A 330 -5.74 -0.70 -3.86
N SER A 331 -6.83 -1.22 -3.31
CA SER A 331 -6.81 -1.89 -2.02
C SER A 331 -6.67 -3.40 -2.18
N TYR A 332 -5.60 -3.91 -1.60
CA TYR A 332 -5.34 -5.34 -1.45
C TYR A 332 -5.61 -5.72 0.02
N GLY A 333 -6.88 -5.76 0.41
CA GLY A 333 -7.25 -6.14 1.77
C GLY A 333 -6.86 -7.59 2.11
N PRO A 334 -6.79 -7.96 3.40
CA PRO A 334 -6.55 -9.34 3.85
C PRO A 334 -7.63 -10.32 3.36
N GLU A 335 -8.67 -9.80 2.77
CA GLU A 335 -9.83 -10.49 2.21
C GLU A 335 -9.65 -10.91 0.74
N SER A 336 -8.40 -10.95 0.22
CA SER A 336 -8.11 -11.26 -1.19
C SER A 336 -8.58 -12.64 -1.69
N ARG A 337 -9.06 -13.50 -0.80
CA ARG A 337 -9.72 -14.77 -1.13
C ARG A 337 -11.17 -14.78 -0.63
N GLY A 338 -12.07 -14.23 -1.46
CA GLY A 338 -13.50 -14.18 -1.18
C GLY A 338 -13.98 -12.91 -0.48
N GLY A 339 -13.10 -11.94 -0.23
CA GLY A 339 -13.44 -10.62 0.27
C GLY A 339 -13.65 -9.58 -0.83
N THR A 340 -13.95 -8.36 -0.41
CA THR A 340 -14.23 -7.23 -1.28
C THR A 340 -12.94 -6.55 -1.71
N SER A 341 -12.53 -6.70 -2.98
CA SER A 341 -11.47 -5.88 -3.58
C SER A 341 -12.04 -4.52 -3.96
N TYR A 342 -11.33 -3.44 -3.70
CA TYR A 342 -11.78 -2.11 -4.10
C TYR A 342 -10.60 -1.22 -4.52
N ALA A 343 -10.91 -0.14 -5.22
CA ALA A 343 -9.98 0.94 -5.51
C ALA A 343 -10.60 2.28 -5.13
N ASP A 344 -9.79 3.16 -4.58
CA ASP A 344 -10.12 4.56 -4.40
C ASP A 344 -9.56 5.37 -5.56
N VAL A 345 -10.38 6.27 -6.10
CA VAL A 345 -9.98 7.28 -7.07
C VAL A 345 -10.34 8.63 -6.50
N HIS A 346 -9.42 9.57 -6.58
CA HIS A 346 -9.65 10.94 -6.17
C HIS A 346 -9.22 11.85 -7.33
N VAL A 347 -10.06 12.80 -7.69
CA VAL A 347 -9.75 13.77 -8.75
C VAL A 347 -10.06 15.17 -8.24
N ALA A 348 -9.09 16.06 -8.32
CA ALA A 348 -9.22 17.45 -7.90
C ALA A 348 -8.81 18.40 -9.01
N GLU A 349 -9.40 19.62 -9.01
CA GLU A 349 -9.04 20.65 -9.99
C GLU A 349 -7.57 21.08 -9.85
N THR A 350 -7.04 21.10 -8.63
CA THR A 350 -5.67 21.55 -8.34
C THR A 350 -4.83 20.42 -7.75
N GLU A 351 -5.06 20.02 -6.51
CA GLU A 351 -4.26 19.01 -5.80
C GLU A 351 -5.15 18.07 -4.98
N VAL A 352 -4.90 16.79 -5.09
CA VAL A 352 -5.53 15.76 -4.24
C VAL A 352 -4.82 15.70 -2.90
N LEU A 353 -5.43 16.29 -1.87
CA LEU A 353 -4.86 16.37 -0.52
C LEU A 353 -4.90 15.04 0.25
N SER A 354 -5.78 14.11 -0.14
CA SER A 354 -5.88 12.78 0.47
C SER A 354 -6.29 11.76 -0.58
N PRO A 355 -5.47 10.75 -0.85
CA PRO A 355 -5.78 9.78 -1.89
C PRO A 355 -6.83 8.75 -1.49
N ALA A 356 -7.12 8.57 -0.21
CA ALA A 356 -8.12 7.62 0.28
C ALA A 356 -9.53 8.21 0.22
N SER A 357 -10.52 7.38 -0.12
CA SER A 357 -11.92 7.78 -0.22
C SER A 357 -12.78 7.01 0.81
N PRO A 358 -12.68 7.33 2.11
CA PRO A 358 -13.47 6.66 3.14
C PRO A 358 -14.96 7.00 3.02
N ARG A 359 -15.30 8.20 2.53
CA ARG A 359 -16.65 8.68 2.24
C ARG A 359 -16.76 9.11 0.78
N PRO A 360 -16.83 8.14 -0.16
CA PRO A 360 -16.80 8.49 -1.58
C PRO A 360 -18.03 9.28 -2.00
N ASN A 361 -17.84 10.21 -2.94
CA ASN A 361 -18.96 10.88 -3.63
C ASN A 361 -19.67 9.92 -4.58
N VAL A 362 -18.91 8.96 -5.15
CA VAL A 362 -19.45 7.96 -6.07
C VAL A 362 -18.99 6.56 -5.67
N LEU A 363 -19.93 5.65 -5.51
CA LEU A 363 -19.67 4.22 -5.33
C LEU A 363 -20.06 3.45 -6.59
N VAL A 364 -19.16 2.60 -7.07
CA VAL A 364 -19.46 1.61 -8.11
C VAL A 364 -19.35 0.22 -7.49
N ALA A 365 -20.47 -0.50 -7.40
CA ALA A 365 -20.53 -1.81 -6.79
C ALA A 365 -20.77 -2.91 -7.82
N PHE A 366 -19.83 -3.81 -7.98
CA PHE A 366 -19.89 -4.93 -8.93
C PHE A 366 -20.56 -6.18 -8.34
N ASN A 367 -20.78 -6.23 -7.02
CA ASN A 367 -21.43 -7.34 -6.33
C ASN A 367 -22.15 -6.90 -5.05
N ALA A 368 -23.03 -7.75 -4.53
CA ALA A 368 -23.82 -7.43 -3.34
C ALA A 368 -22.98 -7.21 -2.06
N PRO A 369 -21.94 -7.98 -1.74
CA PRO A 369 -21.08 -7.72 -0.59
C PRO A 369 -20.43 -6.32 -0.63
N SER A 370 -20.00 -5.88 -1.82
CA SER A 370 -19.41 -4.54 -1.99
C SER A 370 -20.43 -3.44 -1.76
N LEU A 371 -21.64 -3.61 -2.28
CA LEU A 371 -22.73 -2.64 -2.07
C LEU A 371 -23.12 -2.57 -0.59
N ALA A 372 -23.26 -3.71 0.08
CA ALA A 372 -23.58 -3.76 1.50
C ALA A 372 -22.51 -3.11 2.38
N LYS A 373 -21.23 -3.34 2.04
CA LYS A 373 -20.08 -2.81 2.79
C LYS A 373 -19.91 -1.30 2.62
N PHE A 374 -19.95 -0.81 1.39
CA PHE A 374 -19.56 0.56 1.07
C PHE A 374 -20.75 1.50 0.82
N GLY A 375 -21.94 0.95 0.49
CA GLY A 375 -23.15 1.76 0.28
C GLY A 375 -23.45 2.74 1.42
N PRO A 376 -23.44 2.29 2.68
CA PRO A 376 -23.69 3.16 3.84
C PRO A 376 -22.69 4.31 4.02
N THR A 377 -21.52 4.25 3.38
CA THR A 377 -20.44 5.24 3.54
C THR A 377 -20.44 6.33 2.48
N VAL A 378 -21.31 6.23 1.48
CA VAL A 378 -21.39 7.24 0.42
C VAL A 378 -21.80 8.59 1.02
N ALA A 379 -21.08 9.63 0.61
CA ALA A 379 -21.31 11.00 1.11
C ALA A 379 -22.73 11.48 0.82
N PRO A 380 -23.33 12.33 1.67
CA PRO A 380 -24.62 12.96 1.40
C PRO A 380 -24.63 13.67 0.02
N GLY A 381 -25.66 13.47 -0.77
CA GLY A 381 -25.74 13.97 -2.15
C GLY A 381 -24.98 13.14 -3.17
N GLY A 382 -24.28 12.10 -2.74
CA GLY A 382 -23.49 11.22 -3.60
C GLY A 382 -24.34 10.27 -4.46
N THR A 383 -23.64 9.42 -5.21
CA THR A 383 -24.24 8.52 -6.20
C THR A 383 -23.71 7.09 -6.02
N ILE A 384 -24.62 6.12 -6.08
CA ILE A 384 -24.29 4.70 -6.14
C ILE A 384 -24.66 4.18 -7.53
N VAL A 385 -23.73 3.51 -8.20
CA VAL A 385 -23.97 2.79 -9.46
C VAL A 385 -23.63 1.32 -9.19
N TYR A 386 -24.56 0.41 -9.48
CA TYR A 386 -24.35 -1.00 -9.15
C TYR A 386 -24.80 -1.95 -10.29
N ASP A 387 -24.18 -3.13 -10.33
CA ASP A 387 -24.55 -4.17 -11.32
C ASP A 387 -25.86 -4.85 -10.96
N SER A 388 -26.96 -4.43 -11.57
CA SER A 388 -28.27 -5.00 -11.34
C SER A 388 -28.46 -6.41 -11.91
N SER A 389 -27.53 -6.91 -12.73
CA SER A 389 -27.56 -8.31 -13.20
C SER A 389 -27.27 -9.31 -12.07
N VAL A 390 -26.54 -8.88 -11.03
CA VAL A 390 -26.07 -9.75 -9.92
C VAL A 390 -26.55 -9.25 -8.54
N ILE A 391 -26.99 -8.00 -8.44
CA ILE A 391 -27.55 -7.40 -7.23
C ILE A 391 -29.05 -7.22 -7.45
N LEU A 392 -29.81 -8.28 -7.16
CA LEU A 392 -31.26 -8.33 -7.46
C LEU A 392 -32.10 -7.64 -6.39
N ASP A 393 -31.62 -7.58 -5.15
CA ASP A 393 -32.28 -6.95 -4.02
C ASP A 393 -31.33 -5.96 -3.34
N PRO A 394 -31.16 -4.77 -3.90
CA PRO A 394 -30.24 -3.78 -3.36
C PRO A 394 -30.78 -3.17 -2.06
N PRO A 395 -29.95 -2.95 -1.03
CA PRO A 395 -30.36 -2.21 0.15
C PRO A 395 -30.74 -0.78 -0.22
N ALA A 396 -31.66 -0.18 0.55
CA ALA A 396 -32.03 1.21 0.36
C ALA A 396 -30.80 2.11 0.51
N PRO A 397 -30.58 3.07 -0.40
CA PRO A 397 -29.47 3.99 -0.31
C PRO A 397 -29.64 4.93 0.91
N PRO A 398 -28.53 5.47 1.46
CA PRO A 398 -28.61 6.50 2.48
C PRO A 398 -29.46 7.70 2.04
N VAL A 399 -30.02 8.43 3.00
CA VAL A 399 -30.85 9.62 2.73
C VAL A 399 -30.06 10.63 1.89
N GLY A 400 -30.65 11.07 0.77
CA GLY A 400 -30.02 12.03 -0.14
C GLY A 400 -29.01 11.42 -1.14
N VAL A 401 -28.76 10.12 -1.08
CA VAL A 401 -27.91 9.42 -2.06
C VAL A 401 -28.75 8.85 -3.19
N LYS A 402 -28.31 9.08 -4.43
CA LYS A 402 -28.95 8.50 -5.63
C LYS A 402 -28.39 7.11 -5.92
N ALA A 403 -29.23 6.16 -6.29
CA ALA A 403 -28.80 4.82 -6.65
C ALA A 403 -29.32 4.42 -8.05
N TYR A 404 -28.42 3.90 -8.89
CA TYR A 404 -28.71 3.47 -10.25
C TYR A 404 -28.27 2.01 -10.44
N GLY A 405 -29.24 1.14 -10.70
CA GLY A 405 -29.01 -0.24 -11.10
C GLY A 405 -28.82 -0.32 -12.62
N VAL A 406 -27.64 -0.72 -13.05
CA VAL A 406 -27.32 -0.92 -14.47
C VAL A 406 -26.85 -2.36 -14.66
N PRO A 407 -27.35 -3.13 -15.62
CA PRO A 407 -27.02 -4.56 -15.75
C PRO A 407 -25.66 -4.76 -16.45
N PHE A 408 -24.56 -4.42 -15.77
CA PHE A 408 -23.20 -4.47 -16.34
C PHE A 408 -22.83 -5.82 -16.93
N THR A 409 -23.11 -6.88 -16.17
CA THR A 409 -22.78 -8.25 -16.59
C THR A 409 -23.63 -8.68 -17.79
N GLU A 410 -24.93 -8.39 -17.79
CA GLU A 410 -25.82 -8.76 -18.90
C GLU A 410 -25.43 -8.01 -20.20
N ILE A 411 -25.18 -6.70 -20.11
CA ILE A 411 -24.74 -5.90 -21.26
C ILE A 411 -23.40 -6.44 -21.79
N ALA A 412 -22.43 -6.71 -20.91
CA ALA A 412 -21.14 -7.24 -21.32
C ALA A 412 -21.24 -8.62 -22.00
N VAL A 413 -22.09 -9.49 -21.50
CA VAL A 413 -22.39 -10.80 -22.11
C VAL A 413 -23.03 -10.61 -23.48
N GLY A 414 -23.99 -9.69 -23.60
CA GLY A 414 -24.62 -9.34 -24.88
C GLY A 414 -23.65 -8.81 -25.92
N LEU A 415 -22.54 -8.15 -25.47
CA LEU A 415 -21.42 -7.73 -26.33
C LEU A 415 -20.41 -8.86 -26.62
N GLY A 416 -20.66 -10.08 -26.14
CA GLY A 416 -19.83 -11.26 -26.41
C GLY A 416 -18.63 -11.47 -25.47
N LYS A 417 -18.34 -10.56 -24.53
CA LYS A 417 -17.18 -10.66 -23.61
C LYS A 417 -17.53 -10.17 -22.21
N LYS A 418 -17.80 -11.09 -21.29
CA LYS A 418 -18.09 -10.77 -19.88
C LYS A 418 -17.02 -9.88 -19.21
N VAL A 419 -15.77 -9.99 -19.64
CA VAL A 419 -14.66 -9.20 -19.08
C VAL A 419 -14.82 -7.70 -19.25
N VAL A 420 -15.60 -7.23 -20.25
CA VAL A 420 -15.80 -5.80 -20.52
C VAL A 420 -16.85 -5.13 -19.63
N LYS A 421 -17.40 -5.82 -18.61
CA LYS A 421 -18.36 -5.22 -17.69
C LYS A 421 -17.83 -3.99 -16.93
N ASN A 422 -16.51 -3.91 -16.74
CA ASN A 422 -15.84 -2.75 -16.19
C ASN A 422 -15.95 -1.51 -17.10
N ILE A 423 -15.91 -1.69 -18.42
CA ILE A 423 -16.11 -0.61 -19.40
C ILE A 423 -17.59 -0.18 -19.42
N VAL A 424 -18.51 -1.14 -19.30
CA VAL A 424 -19.95 -0.81 -19.13
C VAL A 424 -20.17 0.02 -17.88
N ALA A 425 -19.52 -0.34 -16.77
CA ALA A 425 -19.58 0.43 -15.52
C ALA A 425 -19.03 1.85 -15.68
N LEU A 426 -17.95 2.06 -16.44
CA LEU A 426 -17.43 3.40 -16.77
C LEU A 426 -18.49 4.25 -17.49
N GLY A 427 -19.14 3.70 -18.51
CA GLY A 427 -20.23 4.38 -19.22
C GLY A 427 -21.39 4.73 -18.29
N ALA A 428 -21.74 3.83 -17.35
CA ALA A 428 -22.78 4.08 -16.37
C ALA A 428 -22.39 5.19 -15.37
N VAL A 429 -21.13 5.22 -14.92
CA VAL A 429 -20.60 6.32 -14.09
C VAL A 429 -20.69 7.64 -14.82
N GLN A 430 -20.24 7.70 -16.07
CA GLN A 430 -20.30 8.91 -16.88
C GLN A 430 -21.75 9.41 -17.02
N ALA A 431 -22.68 8.53 -17.37
CA ALA A 431 -24.09 8.87 -17.55
C ALA A 431 -24.75 9.35 -16.23
N ALA A 432 -24.41 8.71 -15.11
CA ALA A 432 -25.01 9.01 -13.81
C ALA A 432 -24.43 10.27 -13.16
N THR A 433 -23.16 10.58 -13.39
CA THR A 433 -22.43 11.63 -12.67
C THR A 433 -22.01 12.81 -13.53
N GLN A 434 -21.86 12.60 -14.84
CA GLN A 434 -21.32 13.60 -15.78
C GLN A 434 -20.01 14.25 -15.30
N ILE A 435 -19.18 13.46 -14.61
CA ILE A 435 -17.92 13.92 -14.03
C ILE A 435 -16.96 14.44 -15.09
N PHE A 436 -16.93 13.79 -16.28
CA PHE A 436 -16.18 14.23 -17.46
C PHE A 436 -17.05 14.06 -18.71
N PRO A 437 -16.69 14.76 -19.81
CA PRO A 437 -17.28 14.48 -21.12
C PRO A 437 -17.16 13.00 -21.52
N LYS A 438 -18.08 12.51 -22.33
CA LYS A 438 -18.05 11.13 -22.82
C LYS A 438 -16.76 10.82 -23.59
N GLU A 439 -16.30 11.77 -24.36
CA GLU A 439 -15.10 11.69 -25.20
C GLU A 439 -13.85 11.41 -24.38
N THR A 440 -13.73 12.01 -23.18
CA THR A 440 -12.65 11.79 -22.23
C THR A 440 -12.51 10.32 -21.84
N PHE A 441 -13.63 9.68 -21.49
CA PHE A 441 -13.64 8.26 -21.16
C PHE A 441 -13.34 7.38 -22.38
N LEU A 442 -13.84 7.74 -23.54
CA LEU A 442 -13.56 7.00 -24.78
C LEU A 442 -12.07 7.03 -25.12
N ASP A 443 -11.43 8.16 -24.95
CA ASP A 443 -10.00 8.29 -25.23
C ASP A 443 -9.14 7.53 -24.22
N ALA A 444 -9.45 7.61 -22.92
CA ALA A 444 -8.78 6.80 -21.90
C ALA A 444 -8.90 5.28 -22.18
N VAL A 445 -10.08 4.83 -22.62
CA VAL A 445 -10.30 3.42 -23.00
C VAL A 445 -9.51 3.06 -24.29
N ARG A 446 -9.50 3.94 -25.28
CA ARG A 446 -8.74 3.70 -26.54
C ARG A 446 -7.24 3.60 -26.29
N GLU A 447 -6.70 4.48 -25.45
CA GLU A 447 -5.29 4.45 -25.07
C GLU A 447 -4.92 3.15 -24.38
N ALA A 448 -5.72 2.72 -23.38
CA ALA A 448 -5.50 1.47 -22.67
C ALA A 448 -5.62 0.20 -23.55
N LEU A 449 -6.34 0.27 -24.65
CA LEU A 449 -6.55 -0.85 -25.58
C LEU A 449 -5.62 -0.85 -26.78
N LYS A 450 -4.82 0.21 -27.03
CA LYS A 450 -3.88 0.30 -28.15
C LYS A 450 -2.76 -0.75 -28.09
N GLU A 451 -2.48 -1.29 -26.92
CA GLU A 451 -1.44 -2.31 -26.69
C GLU A 451 -1.99 -3.75 -26.73
N LYS A 452 -3.23 -3.95 -27.11
CA LYS A 452 -3.87 -5.28 -27.22
C LYS A 452 -4.59 -5.41 -28.55
#